data_5cde563b1b2facd91428be3006f2ce77
#
_entry.id   5cde563b1b2facd91428be3006f2ce77
#
_cell.length_a   1.000
_cell.length_b   1.000
_cell.length_c   1.000
_cell.angle_alpha   90.00
_cell.angle_beta   90.00
_cell.angle_gamma   90.00
#
_symmetry.space_group_name_H-M   'P 1'
#
loop_
_entity.id
_entity.type
_entity.pdbx_description
1 polymer ?
#
loop_
_entity_poly.entity_id
_entity_poly.type
_entity_poly.pdbx_seq_one_letter_code
_entity_poly.pdbx_strand_id
1 'polypeptide(L)'
;MAQESKPVEVSRRIKAPAAIIFKILANPPRHMDFDGSDMLRGAVLDHPISKVGDTFTMKMHRLGDDYLMLNYVVEFEPDRCIFWEPASGDPSRAEGNDPAKVGIPAGYRWGYILTPEGDDTTVVTEVFDFGRVSEEVHQSLLSGGGTWINGHNSMRESMAASLERLEKISTE
;
A
#
# COMPACT_ATOMS: atom_id res chain seq x y z
N MET A 1 16.93 14.95 -17.89
CA MET A 1 16.62 13.51 -17.95
C MET A 1 15.90 13.14 -16.65
N ALA A 2 14.68 12.66 -16.76
CA ALA A 2 13.99 12.14 -15.60
C ALA A 2 14.77 10.91 -15.09
N GLN A 3 15.25 10.96 -13.86
CA GLN A 3 15.70 9.76 -13.17
C GLN A 3 14.52 8.83 -13.05
N GLU A 4 14.55 7.68 -13.71
CA GLU A 4 13.56 6.65 -13.47
C GLU A 4 13.66 6.24 -11.99
N SER A 5 12.65 6.61 -11.23
CA SER A 5 12.53 6.18 -9.86
C SER A 5 12.12 4.71 -9.86
N LYS A 6 13.03 3.85 -9.43
CA LYS A 6 12.75 2.43 -9.29
C LYS A 6 11.78 2.23 -8.12
N PRO A 7 10.77 1.35 -8.29
CA PRO A 7 9.91 0.99 -7.18
C PRO A 7 10.69 0.49 -5.97
N VAL A 8 10.18 0.76 -4.78
CA VAL A 8 10.68 0.13 -3.56
C VAL A 8 10.00 -1.23 -3.45
N GLU A 9 10.79 -2.28 -3.37
CA GLU A 9 10.30 -3.65 -3.26
C GLU A 9 10.94 -4.34 -2.07
N VAL A 10 10.11 -5.04 -1.30
CA VAL A 10 10.55 -5.89 -0.19
C VAL A 10 9.84 -7.24 -0.31
N SER A 11 10.60 -8.31 -0.19
CA SER A 11 10.07 -9.67 -0.31
C SER A 11 10.26 -10.46 0.99
N ARG A 12 9.32 -11.37 1.24
CA ARG A 12 9.41 -12.34 2.32
C ARG A 12 8.83 -13.67 1.89
N ARG A 13 9.54 -14.72 2.21
CA ARG A 13 9.08 -16.10 2.02
C ARG A 13 8.21 -16.48 3.21
N ILE A 14 6.93 -16.76 2.94
CA ILE A 14 5.92 -17.05 3.96
C ILE A 14 5.46 -18.50 3.78
N LYS A 15 5.44 -19.23 4.88
CA LYS A 15 5.01 -20.64 4.91
C LYS A 15 3.49 -20.74 5.03
N ALA A 16 2.81 -20.25 3.99
CA ALA A 16 1.36 -20.29 3.86
C ALA A 16 0.97 -20.36 2.38
N PRO A 17 -0.18 -20.98 2.05
CA PRO A 17 -0.70 -20.98 0.68
C PRO A 17 -0.99 -19.59 0.18
N ALA A 18 -0.77 -19.33 -1.10
CA ALA A 18 -1.05 -18.03 -1.72
C ALA A 18 -2.52 -17.60 -1.53
N ALA A 19 -3.45 -18.55 -1.59
CA ALA A 19 -4.88 -18.26 -1.39
C ALA A 19 -5.21 -17.69 0.00
N ILE A 20 -4.54 -18.17 1.04
CA ILE A 20 -4.73 -17.66 2.41
C ILE A 20 -4.20 -16.24 2.53
N ILE A 21 -2.99 -16.02 2.00
CA ILE A 21 -2.36 -14.69 2.02
C ILE A 21 -3.18 -13.69 1.20
N PHE A 22 -3.56 -14.08 -0.01
CA PHE A 22 -4.33 -13.21 -0.90
C PHE A 22 -5.67 -12.79 -0.29
N LYS A 23 -6.35 -13.71 0.39
CA LYS A 23 -7.62 -13.41 1.08
C LYS A 23 -7.47 -12.31 2.14
N ILE A 24 -6.33 -12.27 2.83
CA ILE A 24 -6.02 -11.21 3.79
C ILE A 24 -5.77 -9.89 3.05
N LEU A 25 -4.94 -9.93 2.00
CA LEU A 25 -4.59 -8.73 1.21
C LEU A 25 -5.81 -8.11 0.50
N ALA A 26 -6.75 -8.94 0.06
CA ALA A 26 -7.97 -8.50 -0.61
C ALA A 26 -9.05 -8.01 0.36
N ASN A 27 -8.78 -8.01 1.66
CA ASN A 27 -9.76 -7.60 2.68
C ASN A 27 -9.28 -6.35 3.42
N PRO A 28 -9.67 -5.14 3.00
CA PRO A 28 -9.20 -3.88 3.61
C PRO A 28 -9.32 -3.80 5.13
N PRO A 29 -10.38 -4.29 5.79
CA PRO A 29 -10.44 -4.32 7.25
C PRO A 29 -9.27 -5.08 7.92
N ARG A 30 -8.67 -6.04 7.23
CA ARG A 30 -7.53 -6.82 7.73
C ARG A 30 -6.18 -6.11 7.55
N HIS A 31 -6.11 -5.04 6.75
CA HIS A 31 -4.85 -4.33 6.50
C HIS A 31 -4.25 -3.76 7.78
N MET A 32 -5.07 -3.34 8.71
CA MET A 32 -4.62 -2.84 10.01
C MET A 32 -3.90 -3.91 10.84
N ASP A 33 -4.20 -5.18 10.62
CA ASP A 33 -3.61 -6.29 11.38
C ASP A 33 -2.14 -6.51 11.04
N PHE A 34 -1.69 -6.09 9.85
CA PHE A 34 -0.31 -6.27 9.42
C PHE A 34 0.41 -4.98 9.03
N ASP A 35 -0.24 -3.82 9.12
CA ASP A 35 0.42 -2.54 8.80
C ASP A 35 1.64 -2.26 9.69
N GLY A 36 2.81 -2.20 9.07
CA GLY A 36 4.07 -1.90 9.74
C GLY A 36 4.36 -0.40 9.85
N SER A 37 3.55 0.46 9.23
CA SER A 37 3.74 1.91 9.24
C SER A 37 3.12 2.59 10.45
N ASP A 38 2.19 1.92 11.15
CA ASP A 38 1.35 2.46 12.22
C ASP A 38 0.44 3.63 11.76
N MET A 39 0.24 3.78 10.46
CA MET A 39 -0.60 4.83 9.88
C MET A 39 -2.06 4.41 9.73
N LEU A 40 -2.36 3.13 9.53
CA LEU A 40 -3.71 2.64 9.32
C LEU A 40 -4.51 2.60 10.62
N ARG A 41 -5.77 3.08 10.56
CA ARG A 41 -6.71 3.08 11.68
C ARG A 41 -8.01 2.33 11.39
N GLY A 42 -8.10 1.69 10.23
CA GLY A 42 -9.22 0.86 9.82
C GLY A 42 -9.78 1.23 8.45
N ALA A 43 -10.67 0.40 7.95
CA ALA A 43 -11.41 0.63 6.71
C ALA A 43 -12.75 1.32 7.00
N VAL A 44 -13.21 2.14 6.06
CA VAL A 44 -14.51 2.81 6.18
C VAL A 44 -15.65 1.81 5.95
N LEU A 45 -15.48 0.90 4.98
CA LEU A 45 -16.45 -0.14 4.69
C LEU A 45 -15.87 -1.52 4.97
N ASP A 46 -16.73 -2.45 5.38
CA ASP A 46 -16.35 -3.80 5.75
C ASP A 46 -16.75 -4.79 4.64
N HIS A 47 -16.03 -4.74 3.53
CA HIS A 47 -16.19 -5.73 2.46
C HIS A 47 -14.86 -5.96 1.72
N PRO A 48 -14.63 -7.18 1.21
CA PRO A 48 -13.42 -7.47 0.46
C PRO A 48 -13.41 -6.84 -0.93
N ILE A 49 -12.21 -6.68 -1.46
CA ILE A 49 -11.96 -6.33 -2.87
C ILE A 49 -12.26 -7.56 -3.72
N SER A 50 -12.93 -7.38 -4.85
CA SER A 50 -13.31 -8.49 -5.72
C SER A 50 -12.85 -8.35 -7.17
N LYS A 51 -12.52 -7.15 -7.62
CA LYS A 51 -12.18 -6.88 -9.03
C LYS A 51 -11.46 -5.55 -9.21
N VAL A 52 -10.84 -5.39 -10.39
CA VAL A 52 -10.36 -4.09 -10.87
C VAL A 52 -11.52 -3.11 -10.96
N GLY A 53 -11.29 -1.88 -10.54
CA GLY A 53 -12.30 -0.82 -10.47
C GLY A 53 -12.99 -0.72 -9.12
N ASP A 54 -12.84 -1.70 -8.24
CA ASP A 54 -13.28 -1.57 -6.86
C ASP A 54 -12.51 -0.46 -6.16
N THR A 55 -13.15 0.20 -5.21
CA THR A 55 -12.54 1.22 -4.38
C THR A 55 -12.66 0.86 -2.91
N PHE A 56 -11.71 1.29 -2.11
CA PHE A 56 -11.80 1.18 -0.66
C PHE A 56 -11.16 2.40 0.00
N THR A 57 -11.74 2.84 1.10
CA THR A 57 -11.27 4.01 1.83
C THR A 57 -10.70 3.57 3.18
N MET A 58 -9.48 4.01 3.46
CA MET A 58 -8.80 3.74 4.72
C MET A 58 -8.76 4.99 5.58
N LYS A 59 -8.99 4.78 6.87
CA LYS A 59 -8.75 5.78 7.90
C LYS A 59 -7.26 5.75 8.23
N MET A 60 -6.62 6.91 8.17
CA MET A 60 -5.19 7.06 8.35
C MET A 60 -4.89 8.03 9.50
N HIS A 61 -3.74 7.84 10.13
CA HIS A 61 -3.21 8.76 11.12
C HIS A 61 -1.73 9.01 10.86
N ARG A 62 -1.33 10.29 10.83
CA ARG A 62 0.07 10.65 10.63
C ARG A 62 0.34 12.02 11.23
N LEU A 63 1.42 12.13 11.98
CA LEU A 63 1.88 13.39 12.60
C LEU A 63 0.77 14.12 13.39
N GLY A 64 -0.04 13.35 14.13
CA GLY A 64 -1.11 13.91 14.96
C GLY A 64 -2.41 14.21 14.21
N ASP A 65 -2.46 13.99 12.89
CA ASP A 65 -3.63 14.28 12.06
C ASP A 65 -4.28 12.99 11.54
N ASP A 66 -5.61 12.97 11.61
CA ASP A 66 -6.44 11.95 11.00
C ASP A 66 -6.84 12.39 9.59
N TYR A 67 -6.82 11.46 8.64
CA TYR A 67 -7.23 11.72 7.26
C TYR A 67 -7.72 10.45 6.58
N LEU A 68 -8.33 10.60 5.41
CA LEU A 68 -8.83 9.49 4.61
C LEU A 68 -8.02 9.33 3.33
N MET A 69 -7.75 8.08 2.96
CA MET A 69 -7.18 7.72 1.67
C MET A 69 -8.16 6.85 0.90
N LEU A 70 -8.52 7.31 -0.30
CA LEU A 70 -9.34 6.56 -1.24
C LEU A 70 -8.43 5.78 -2.19
N ASN A 71 -8.63 4.50 -2.30
CA ASN A 71 -7.79 3.62 -3.09
C ASN A 71 -8.58 3.00 -4.24
N TYR A 72 -8.02 3.08 -5.46
CA TYR A 72 -8.59 2.49 -6.66
C TYR A 72 -7.84 1.21 -7.01
N VAL A 73 -8.53 0.09 -7.06
CA VAL A 73 -7.91 -1.18 -7.45
C VAL A 73 -7.65 -1.18 -8.96
N VAL A 74 -6.38 -1.32 -9.33
CA VAL A 74 -5.92 -1.26 -10.73
C VAL A 74 -5.43 -2.59 -11.27
N GLU A 75 -5.01 -3.51 -10.39
CA GLU A 75 -4.71 -4.89 -10.74
C GLU A 75 -5.32 -5.82 -9.70
N PHE A 76 -5.93 -6.88 -10.17
CA PHE A 76 -6.53 -7.90 -9.31
C PHE A 76 -6.48 -9.25 -10.03
N GLU A 77 -5.56 -10.09 -9.62
CA GLU A 77 -5.44 -11.46 -10.10
C GLU A 77 -5.38 -12.38 -8.87
N PRO A 78 -6.45 -13.15 -8.60
CA PRO A 78 -6.52 -13.99 -7.40
C PRO A 78 -5.28 -14.85 -7.20
N ASP A 79 -4.76 -14.83 -5.98
CA ASP A 79 -3.58 -15.58 -5.53
C ASP A 79 -2.25 -15.18 -6.21
N ARG A 80 -2.25 -14.12 -7.01
CA ARG A 80 -1.09 -13.67 -7.78
C ARG A 80 -0.68 -12.23 -7.53
N CYS A 81 -1.58 -11.29 -7.69
CA CYS A 81 -1.26 -9.89 -7.43
C CYS A 81 -2.50 -9.06 -7.14
N ILE A 82 -2.28 -8.00 -6.38
CA ILE A 82 -3.26 -6.97 -6.12
C ILE A 82 -2.54 -5.63 -6.00
N PHE A 83 -3.02 -4.63 -6.76
CA PHE A 83 -2.46 -3.28 -6.75
C PHE A 83 -3.56 -2.24 -6.70
N TRP A 84 -3.29 -1.15 -6.01
CA TRP A 84 -4.19 0.00 -5.96
C TRP A 84 -3.42 1.32 -6.09
N GLU A 85 -4.13 2.34 -6.52
CA GLU A 85 -3.63 3.71 -6.63
C GLU A 85 -4.31 4.57 -5.56
N PRO A 86 -3.54 5.05 -4.57
CA PRO A 86 -4.07 5.94 -3.53
C PRO A 86 -4.38 7.33 -4.07
N ALA A 87 -5.48 7.88 -3.56
CA ALA A 87 -5.87 9.27 -3.76
C ALA A 87 -6.25 9.87 -2.42
N SER A 88 -6.20 11.20 -2.29
CA SER A 88 -6.72 11.84 -1.09
C SER A 88 -8.22 11.60 -0.97
N GLY A 89 -8.67 11.17 0.20
CA GLY A 89 -10.09 11.01 0.52
C GLY A 89 -10.72 12.27 1.15
N ASP A 90 -9.90 13.30 1.43
CA ASP A 90 -10.33 14.57 1.99
C ASP A 90 -9.37 15.70 1.60
N PRO A 91 -9.82 17.00 1.68
CA PRO A 91 -8.99 18.12 1.23
C PRO A 91 -7.69 18.31 2.01
N SER A 92 -7.61 17.83 3.23
CA SER A 92 -6.43 18.05 4.10
C SER A 92 -5.15 17.43 3.55
N ARG A 93 -5.28 16.45 2.67
CA ARG A 93 -4.16 15.72 2.05
C ARG A 93 -4.13 15.82 0.53
N ALA A 94 -5.07 16.53 -0.05
CA ALA A 94 -5.04 16.82 -1.47
C ALA A 94 -3.89 17.78 -1.78
N GLU A 95 -3.32 17.66 -2.97
CA GLU A 95 -2.23 18.53 -3.41
C GLU A 95 -2.67 20.01 -3.31
N GLY A 96 -1.90 20.82 -2.59
CA GLY A 96 -2.24 22.22 -2.34
C GLY A 96 -3.49 22.45 -1.49
N ASN A 97 -3.97 21.42 -0.77
CA ASN A 97 -5.24 21.43 -0.02
C ASN A 97 -6.45 21.82 -0.91
N ASP A 98 -6.36 21.50 -2.20
CA ASP A 98 -7.39 21.83 -3.18
C ASP A 98 -8.51 20.76 -3.17
N PRO A 99 -9.76 21.14 -2.78
CA PRO A 99 -10.88 20.21 -2.80
C PRO A 99 -11.16 19.56 -4.17
N ALA A 100 -10.77 20.23 -5.26
CA ALA A 100 -10.96 19.72 -6.61
C ALA A 100 -10.03 18.52 -6.90
N LYS A 101 -8.98 18.32 -6.11
CA LYS A 101 -8.03 17.21 -6.26
C LYS A 101 -8.35 16.01 -5.38
N VAL A 102 -9.39 16.07 -4.57
CA VAL A 102 -9.88 14.93 -3.80
C VAL A 102 -10.36 13.83 -4.75
N GLY A 103 -9.93 12.59 -4.50
CA GLY A 103 -10.29 11.45 -5.33
C GLY A 103 -9.48 11.28 -6.61
N ILE A 104 -8.51 12.17 -6.88
CA ILE A 104 -7.63 12.05 -8.04
C ILE A 104 -6.33 11.36 -7.59
N PRO A 105 -5.97 10.19 -8.19
CA PRO A 105 -4.71 9.52 -7.85
C PRO A 105 -3.51 10.43 -8.08
N ALA A 106 -2.59 10.43 -7.12
CA ALA A 106 -1.39 11.29 -7.15
C ALA A 106 -0.20 10.64 -7.88
N GLY A 107 -0.36 9.43 -8.42
CA GLY A 107 0.67 8.72 -9.15
C GLY A 107 1.42 7.66 -8.32
N TYR A 108 0.97 7.41 -7.09
CA TYR A 108 1.45 6.29 -6.30
C TYR A 108 0.75 5.00 -6.69
N ARG A 109 1.47 3.89 -6.59
CA ARG A 109 0.88 2.57 -6.72
C ARG A 109 1.46 1.68 -5.62
N TRP A 110 0.57 1.06 -4.86
CA TRP A 110 0.90 0.07 -3.83
C TRP A 110 0.36 -1.27 -4.23
N GLY A 111 1.06 -2.31 -3.86
CA GLY A 111 0.51 -3.62 -4.05
C GLY A 111 1.43 -4.75 -3.64
N TYR A 112 0.97 -5.94 -3.96
CA TYR A 112 1.62 -7.19 -3.59
C TYR A 112 1.64 -8.14 -4.77
N ILE A 113 2.78 -8.81 -4.94
CA ILE A 113 2.95 -9.89 -5.90
C ILE A 113 3.18 -11.17 -5.07
N LEU A 114 2.42 -12.21 -5.38
CA LEU A 114 2.53 -13.51 -4.75
C LEU A 114 3.12 -14.50 -5.74
N THR A 115 4.24 -15.11 -5.36
CA THR A 115 4.92 -16.14 -6.16
C THR A 115 4.88 -17.44 -5.37
N PRO A 116 3.91 -18.36 -5.69
CA PRO A 116 3.83 -19.65 -5.00
C PRO A 116 5.07 -20.49 -5.23
N GLU A 117 5.53 -21.14 -4.16
CA GLU A 117 6.57 -22.18 -4.20
C GLU A 117 5.98 -23.48 -3.67
N GLY A 118 5.20 -24.17 -4.50
CA GLY A 118 4.40 -25.30 -4.09
C GLY A 118 3.09 -24.88 -3.42
N ASP A 119 2.46 -25.80 -2.69
CA ASP A 119 1.10 -25.61 -2.17
C ASP A 119 1.05 -24.88 -0.82
N ASP A 120 2.16 -24.81 -0.10
CA ASP A 120 2.20 -24.34 1.29
C ASP A 120 3.16 -23.19 1.55
N THR A 121 3.84 -22.69 0.53
CA THR A 121 4.82 -21.60 0.65
C THR A 121 4.66 -20.59 -0.47
N THR A 122 4.77 -19.32 -0.13
CA THR A 122 4.61 -18.21 -1.06
C THR A 122 5.66 -17.14 -0.79
N VAL A 123 6.33 -16.67 -1.83
CA VAL A 123 7.14 -15.45 -1.74
C VAL A 123 6.21 -14.27 -1.99
N VAL A 124 6.08 -13.40 -1.01
CA VAL A 124 5.27 -12.18 -1.08
C VAL A 124 6.19 -11.00 -1.27
N THR A 125 5.96 -10.23 -2.32
CA THR A 125 6.69 -8.99 -2.60
C THR A 125 5.73 -7.81 -2.47
N GLU A 126 6.02 -6.94 -1.52
CA GLU A 126 5.32 -5.65 -1.40
C GLU A 126 6.02 -4.64 -2.28
N VAL A 127 5.25 -3.87 -3.04
CA VAL A 127 5.74 -2.91 -4.02
C VAL A 127 5.16 -1.53 -3.73
N PHE A 128 6.03 -0.54 -3.65
CA PHE A 128 5.66 0.86 -3.66
C PHE A 128 6.27 1.53 -4.89
N ASP A 129 5.43 1.86 -5.86
CA ASP A 129 5.81 2.53 -7.09
C ASP A 129 5.39 4.00 -7.05
N PHE A 130 6.35 4.90 -7.15
CA PHE A 130 6.13 6.35 -7.15
C PHE A 130 6.63 7.01 -8.45
N GLY A 131 6.81 6.21 -9.50
CA GLY A 131 7.36 6.69 -10.78
C GLY A 131 6.45 7.62 -11.56
N ARG A 132 5.17 7.73 -11.18
CA ARG A 132 4.17 8.57 -11.87
C ARG A 132 3.74 9.80 -11.09
N VAL A 133 4.33 10.05 -9.94
CA VAL A 133 4.04 11.26 -9.17
C VAL A 133 4.58 12.51 -9.88
N SER A 134 4.04 13.68 -9.55
CA SER A 134 4.56 14.95 -10.07
C SER A 134 6.01 15.17 -9.64
N GLU A 135 6.75 15.97 -10.38
CA GLU A 135 8.14 16.31 -10.03
C GLU A 135 8.24 16.91 -8.63
N GLU A 136 7.31 17.76 -8.26
CA GLU A 136 7.25 18.36 -6.92
C GLU A 136 7.12 17.30 -5.83
N VAL A 137 6.20 16.34 -6.00
CA VAL A 137 6.00 15.23 -5.07
C VAL A 137 7.24 14.34 -5.05
N HIS A 138 7.81 14.05 -6.21
CA HIS A 138 9.03 13.24 -6.33
C HIS A 138 10.19 13.85 -5.55
N GLN A 139 10.44 15.14 -5.72
CA GLN A 139 11.48 15.85 -4.98
C GLN A 139 11.21 15.87 -3.47
N SER A 140 9.96 16.04 -3.06
CA SER A 140 9.56 15.98 -1.66
C SER A 140 9.85 14.61 -1.05
N LEU A 141 9.56 13.54 -1.76
CA LEU A 141 9.86 12.17 -1.31
C LEU A 141 11.35 11.92 -1.18
N LEU A 142 12.15 12.35 -2.17
CA LEU A 142 13.60 12.16 -2.16
C LEU A 142 14.29 13.00 -1.08
N SER A 143 13.79 14.19 -0.78
CA SER A 143 14.38 15.09 0.23
C SER A 143 13.98 14.78 1.66
N GLY A 144 13.12 13.77 1.87
CA GLY A 144 12.64 13.42 3.19
C GLY A 144 11.58 14.36 3.75
N GLY A 145 10.99 15.21 2.91
CA GLY A 145 9.88 16.11 3.28
C GLY A 145 8.61 15.38 3.65
N GLY A 146 8.47 14.14 3.26
CA GLY A 146 7.51 13.22 3.83
C GLY A 146 8.20 12.34 4.88
N THR A 147 7.80 12.45 6.12
CA THR A 147 8.44 11.81 7.27
C THR A 147 8.53 10.28 7.24
N TRP A 148 7.93 9.64 6.27
CA TRP A 148 7.94 8.19 6.12
C TRP A 148 8.94 7.71 5.04
N ILE A 149 9.50 8.65 4.30
CA ILE A 149 10.65 8.39 3.43
C ILE A 149 11.83 9.24 3.90
N ASN A 150 12.25 9.02 5.09
CA ASN A 150 13.54 9.54 5.52
C ASN A 150 14.62 8.64 4.93
N GLY A 151 14.80 8.82 3.61
CA GLY A 151 15.55 7.89 2.82
C GLY A 151 14.77 6.58 2.60
N HIS A 152 15.18 5.81 1.63
CA HIS A 152 14.61 4.50 1.29
C HIS A 152 14.53 3.53 2.48
N ASN A 153 15.29 3.79 3.54
CA ASN A 153 15.42 2.88 4.66
C ASN A 153 14.14 2.79 5.52
N SER A 154 13.51 3.91 5.86
CA SER A 154 12.31 3.85 6.71
C SER A 154 11.11 3.25 5.97
N MET A 155 10.99 3.47 4.66
CA MET A 155 9.99 2.81 3.84
C MET A 155 10.22 1.30 3.80
N ARG A 156 11.45 0.86 3.52
CA ARG A 156 11.81 -0.56 3.50
C ARG A 156 11.58 -1.22 4.84
N GLU A 157 11.95 -0.57 5.94
CA GLU A 157 11.72 -1.07 7.30
C GLU A 157 10.24 -1.25 7.58
N SER A 158 9.42 -0.28 7.20
CA SER A 158 7.96 -0.31 7.34
C SER A 158 7.35 -1.46 6.54
N MET A 159 7.76 -1.62 5.29
CA MET A 159 7.30 -2.71 4.42
C MET A 159 7.76 -4.08 4.94
N ALA A 160 9.00 -4.18 5.40
CA ALA A 160 9.51 -5.43 6.00
C ALA A 160 8.73 -5.81 7.27
N ALA A 161 8.40 -4.83 8.12
CA ALA A 161 7.57 -5.05 9.31
C ALA A 161 6.16 -5.50 8.92
N SER A 162 5.58 -4.94 7.87
CA SER A 162 4.28 -5.37 7.35
C SER A 162 4.30 -6.82 6.90
N LEU A 163 5.31 -7.23 6.16
CA LEU A 163 5.44 -8.61 5.68
C LEU A 163 5.69 -9.60 6.83
N GLU A 164 6.44 -9.20 7.85
CA GLU A 164 6.64 -10.02 9.05
C GLU A 164 5.32 -10.24 9.80
N ARG A 165 4.51 -9.20 9.96
CA ARG A 165 3.19 -9.30 10.59
C ARG A 165 2.23 -10.11 9.71
N LEU A 166 2.29 -9.94 8.39
CA LEU A 166 1.50 -10.73 7.44
C LEU A 166 1.81 -12.22 7.56
N GLU A 167 3.08 -12.59 7.66
CA GLU A 167 3.49 -13.97 7.93
C GLU A 167 2.85 -14.50 9.20
N LYS A 168 2.93 -13.74 10.27
CA LYS A 168 2.39 -14.13 11.58
C LYS A 168 0.90 -14.45 11.51
N ILE A 169 0.11 -13.57 10.91
CA ILE A 169 -1.35 -13.77 10.84
C ILE A 169 -1.78 -14.80 9.80
N SER A 170 -0.97 -15.06 8.77
CA SER A 170 -1.28 -16.06 7.74
C SER A 170 -0.85 -17.47 8.11
N THR A 171 -0.04 -17.63 9.15
CA THR A 171 0.44 -18.94 9.66
C THR A 171 -0.20 -19.33 10.99
N GLU A 172 -1.12 -18.55 11.48
CA GLU A 172 -1.90 -18.88 12.67
C GLU A 172 -2.93 -20.00 12.41
#